data_96dedff7d14c84f53034752f6b7e25da
#
_entry.id   96dedff7d14c84f53034752f6b7e25da
#
_cell.length_a   1.000
_cell.length_b   1.000
_cell.length_c   1.000
_cell.angle_alpha   90.00
_cell.angle_beta   90.00
_cell.angle_gamma   90.00
#
_symmetry.space_group_name_H-M   'P 1'
#
loop_
_entity.id
_entity.type
_entity.pdbx_description
1 polymer ?
#
loop_
_entity_poly.entity_id
_entity_poly.type
_entity_poly.pdbx_seq_one_letter_code
_entity_poly.pdbx_strand_id
1 'polypeptide(L)'
;MPSVLVVDDSPMDRHLAAGLLRKSPDYTVFEAADGKDALAQLELHLPDVVVTDLMMPNMNGLELVSEVKERFPLIPIILMTSLGSEEIAAKALQTGAASYVPKRVLAGELLEIVDRVVAASHEVRGRSRLMNRLMMLEYSFVLENQLELVCAMASLLREEAMRLRLCARPDCLRLGVAIEEALLNAYYHGNLELSSSLREEDHKLYEETARQRAGQSPYRERQIHIGVKVTPTQAIYSVRDEGPGFDPSVLPDPTDPANLDRPCGRGMLLMRTFMDNIIYNDKGNEVTLFKERETDPEPADED
;
A
#
# COMPACT_ATOMS: atom_id res chain seq x y z
N MET A 1 22.74 -18.87 -0.83
CA MET A 1 22.92 -18.88 0.64
C MET A 1 22.50 -17.48 1.09
N PRO A 2 21.64 -17.33 2.10
CA PRO A 2 21.29 -16.01 2.59
C PRO A 2 22.51 -15.32 3.21
N SER A 3 22.51 -13.99 3.14
CA SER A 3 23.61 -13.15 3.60
C SER A 3 23.18 -12.20 4.70
N VAL A 4 24.04 -11.98 5.67
CA VAL A 4 23.81 -11.15 6.85
C VAL A 4 24.89 -10.08 6.94
N LEU A 5 24.49 -8.82 7.11
CA LEU A 5 25.40 -7.72 7.45
C LEU A 5 25.32 -7.46 8.95
N VAL A 6 26.44 -7.63 9.65
CA VAL A 6 26.58 -7.31 11.08
C VAL A 6 27.23 -5.95 11.23
N VAL A 7 26.58 -5.05 11.97
CA VAL A 7 27.01 -3.65 12.17
C VAL A 7 27.16 -3.38 13.67
N ASP A 8 28.36 -3.05 14.12
CA ASP A 8 28.63 -2.72 15.51
C ASP A 8 29.97 -1.92 15.56
N ASP A 9 30.04 -0.85 16.32
CA ASP A 9 31.26 -0.05 16.44
C ASP A 9 32.31 -0.73 17.33
N SER A 10 31.87 -1.62 18.24
CA SER A 10 32.74 -2.48 19.05
C SER A 10 33.26 -3.63 18.19
N PRO A 11 34.58 -3.72 17.90
CA PRO A 11 35.14 -4.87 17.16
C PRO A 11 34.86 -6.20 17.85
N MET A 12 34.80 -6.19 19.19
CA MET A 12 34.57 -7.41 19.98
C MET A 12 33.10 -7.90 19.80
N ASP A 13 32.15 -7.00 19.94
CA ASP A 13 30.72 -7.35 19.81
C ASP A 13 30.36 -7.73 18.38
N ARG A 14 30.91 -6.99 17.40
CA ARG A 14 30.79 -7.31 15.96
C ARG A 14 31.33 -8.72 15.65
N HIS A 15 32.53 -9.04 16.14
CA HIS A 15 33.14 -10.34 15.94
C HIS A 15 32.37 -11.46 16.65
N LEU A 16 31.81 -11.19 17.84
CA LEU A 16 30.98 -12.13 18.56
C LEU A 16 29.69 -12.44 17.76
N ALA A 17 28.97 -11.43 17.33
CA ALA A 17 27.72 -11.60 16.58
C ALA A 17 27.98 -12.30 15.24
N ALA A 18 29.00 -11.85 14.49
CA ALA A 18 29.42 -12.49 13.22
C ALA A 18 29.86 -13.95 13.43
N GLY A 19 30.59 -14.21 14.49
CA GLY A 19 31.05 -15.56 14.85
C GLY A 19 29.91 -16.51 15.20
N LEU A 20 28.85 -16.01 15.86
CA LEU A 20 27.66 -16.81 16.15
C LEU A 20 26.91 -17.19 14.85
N LEU A 21 26.77 -16.27 13.92
CA LEU A 21 26.10 -16.50 12.65
C LEU A 21 26.91 -17.42 11.72
N ARG A 22 28.24 -17.29 11.71
CA ARG A 22 29.16 -18.18 10.93
C ARG A 22 29.21 -19.62 11.43
N LYS A 23 28.67 -19.92 12.63
CA LYS A 23 28.49 -21.31 13.08
C LYS A 23 27.49 -22.07 12.23
N SER A 24 26.52 -21.39 11.67
CA SER A 24 25.62 -21.96 10.66
C SER A 24 26.30 -21.87 9.28
N PRO A 25 26.52 -23.02 8.58
CA PRO A 25 27.07 -23.02 7.23
C PRO A 25 26.13 -22.33 6.20
N ASP A 26 24.92 -22.03 6.59
CA ASP A 26 23.90 -21.50 5.69
C ASP A 26 24.00 -19.98 5.44
N TYR A 27 24.86 -19.26 6.21
CA TYR A 27 24.98 -17.82 6.11
C TYR A 27 26.34 -17.34 5.59
N THR A 28 26.27 -16.35 4.66
CA THR A 28 27.43 -15.50 4.33
C THR A 28 27.33 -14.24 5.20
N VAL A 29 28.42 -13.93 5.95
CA VAL A 29 28.39 -12.82 6.93
C VAL A 29 29.36 -11.72 6.52
N PHE A 30 28.82 -10.53 6.28
CA PHE A 30 29.53 -9.28 6.09
C PHE A 30 29.59 -8.49 7.39
N GLU A 31 30.54 -7.59 7.53
CA GLU A 31 30.74 -6.77 8.71
C GLU A 31 30.88 -5.31 8.33
N ALA A 32 30.33 -4.40 9.17
CA ALA A 32 30.49 -2.96 9.07
C ALA A 32 30.76 -2.35 10.45
N ALA A 33 31.54 -1.28 10.51
CA ALA A 33 31.98 -0.67 11.76
C ALA A 33 31.04 0.43 12.29
N ASP A 34 30.18 0.99 11.45
CA ASP A 34 29.16 1.98 11.80
C ASP A 34 28.05 2.02 10.75
N GLY A 35 27.01 2.88 10.98
CA GLY A 35 25.89 2.98 10.05
C GLY A 35 26.26 3.50 8.66
N LYS A 36 27.30 4.32 8.51
CA LYS A 36 27.75 4.81 7.19
C LYS A 36 28.48 3.73 6.40
N ASP A 37 29.34 2.97 7.07
CA ASP A 37 29.98 1.80 6.47
C ASP A 37 28.92 0.76 6.09
N ALA A 38 27.91 0.57 6.94
CA ALA A 38 26.79 -0.32 6.66
C ALA A 38 26.04 0.06 5.37
N LEU A 39 25.80 1.35 5.11
CA LEU A 39 25.15 1.78 3.86
C LEU A 39 26.02 1.46 2.62
N ALA A 40 27.33 1.63 2.70
CA ALA A 40 28.24 1.25 1.62
C ALA A 40 28.25 -0.28 1.37
N GLN A 41 28.24 -1.09 2.46
CA GLN A 41 28.15 -2.54 2.35
C GLN A 41 26.79 -3.00 1.82
N LEU A 42 25.70 -2.28 2.15
CA LEU A 42 24.37 -2.54 1.62
C LEU A 42 24.30 -2.35 0.10
N GLU A 43 24.89 -1.28 -0.42
CA GLU A 43 24.96 -1.03 -1.86
C GLU A 43 25.77 -2.09 -2.60
N LEU A 44 26.86 -2.55 -1.99
CA LEU A 44 27.77 -3.52 -2.62
C LEU A 44 27.24 -4.96 -2.60
N HIS A 45 26.60 -5.38 -1.50
CA HIS A 45 26.31 -6.80 -1.24
C HIS A 45 24.82 -7.15 -1.20
N LEU A 46 23.91 -6.16 -1.06
CA LEU A 46 22.46 -6.36 -0.93
C LEU A 46 22.10 -7.52 0.01
N PRO A 47 22.51 -7.52 1.27
CA PRO A 47 22.32 -8.65 2.19
C PRO A 47 20.83 -8.94 2.43
N ASP A 48 20.53 -10.17 2.83
CA ASP A 48 19.16 -10.60 3.11
C ASP A 48 18.61 -10.02 4.41
N VAL A 49 19.50 -9.70 5.36
CA VAL A 49 19.16 -9.08 6.65
C VAL A 49 20.33 -8.28 7.20
N VAL A 50 20.03 -7.19 7.92
CA VAL A 50 21.02 -6.42 8.68
C VAL A 50 20.79 -6.67 10.16
N VAL A 51 21.89 -6.93 10.90
CA VAL A 51 21.91 -7.00 12.37
C VAL A 51 22.79 -5.87 12.86
N THR A 52 22.23 -4.86 13.53
CA THR A 52 22.95 -3.65 13.87
C THR A 52 22.88 -3.33 15.37
N ASP A 53 23.98 -2.81 15.92
CA ASP A 53 23.92 -2.18 17.24
C ASP A 53 23.07 -0.92 17.20
N LEU A 54 22.48 -0.60 18.34
CA LEU A 54 21.66 0.61 18.50
C LEU A 54 22.51 1.87 18.61
N MET A 55 23.59 1.82 19.38
CA MET A 55 24.41 2.96 19.77
C MET A 55 25.76 2.94 19.07
N MET A 56 25.87 3.64 17.96
CA MET A 56 27.11 3.73 17.19
C MET A 56 27.43 5.20 16.87
N PRO A 57 28.73 5.53 16.68
CA PRO A 57 29.14 6.86 16.23
C PRO A 57 28.70 7.13 14.77
N ASN A 58 28.71 8.37 14.38
CA ASN A 58 28.40 8.88 13.03
C ASN A 58 26.94 8.66 12.57
N MET A 59 26.41 7.46 12.69
CA MET A 59 25.04 7.08 12.38
C MET A 59 24.64 5.94 13.34
N ASN A 60 23.65 6.19 14.19
CA ASN A 60 23.13 5.21 15.13
C ASN A 60 22.19 4.19 14.47
N GLY A 61 21.85 3.11 15.17
CA GLY A 61 21.02 2.04 14.64
C GLY A 61 19.61 2.48 14.23
N LEU A 62 19.00 3.48 14.90
CA LEU A 62 17.67 4.00 14.52
C LEU A 62 17.74 4.82 13.23
N GLU A 63 18.78 5.63 13.08
CA GLU A 63 19.03 6.38 11.84
C GLU A 63 19.27 5.42 10.68
N LEU A 64 20.07 4.35 10.91
CA LEU A 64 20.28 3.31 9.91
C LEU A 64 18.97 2.59 9.53
N VAL A 65 18.09 2.29 10.49
CA VAL A 65 16.76 1.72 10.19
C VAL A 65 15.96 2.62 9.25
N SER A 66 15.96 3.93 9.49
CA SER A 66 15.23 4.90 8.66
C SER A 66 15.79 4.96 7.25
N GLU A 67 17.11 5.07 7.09
CA GLU A 67 17.79 5.12 5.79
C GLU A 67 17.60 3.82 4.98
N VAL A 68 17.74 2.67 5.63
CA VAL A 68 17.56 1.38 4.94
C VAL A 68 16.11 1.16 4.54
N LYS A 69 15.15 1.59 5.37
CA LYS A 69 13.73 1.49 5.03
C LYS A 69 13.35 2.35 3.82
N GLU A 70 13.99 3.49 3.65
CA GLU A 70 13.78 4.38 2.50
C GLU A 70 14.46 3.85 1.24
N ARG A 71 15.73 3.46 1.34
CA ARG A 71 16.57 3.08 0.18
C ARG A 71 16.50 1.59 -0.18
N PHE A 72 16.31 0.72 0.81
CA PHE A 72 16.30 -0.74 0.67
C PHE A 72 15.09 -1.38 1.39
N PRO A 73 13.85 -1.05 1.03
CA PRO A 73 12.64 -1.40 1.80
C PRO A 73 12.37 -2.89 1.97
N LEU A 74 13.07 -3.74 1.21
CA LEU A 74 12.95 -5.20 1.30
C LEU A 74 14.02 -5.84 2.19
N ILE A 75 14.99 -5.08 2.71
CA ILE A 75 16.02 -5.59 3.60
C ILE A 75 15.58 -5.36 5.05
N PRO A 76 15.25 -6.41 5.80
CA PRO A 76 14.86 -6.30 7.19
C PRO A 76 16.06 -5.97 8.08
N ILE A 77 15.81 -5.24 9.17
CA ILE A 77 16.83 -4.91 10.17
C ILE A 77 16.45 -5.49 11.52
N ILE A 78 17.41 -6.11 12.17
CA ILE A 78 17.35 -6.58 13.54
C ILE A 78 18.27 -5.71 14.38
N LEU A 79 17.77 -5.15 15.48
CA LEU A 79 18.57 -4.33 16.38
C LEU A 79 19.16 -5.16 17.52
N MET A 80 20.44 -4.97 17.79
CA MET A 80 21.08 -5.44 19.01
C MET A 80 20.98 -4.35 20.08
N THR A 81 20.52 -4.68 21.28
CA THR A 81 20.29 -3.71 22.35
C THR A 81 21.02 -4.08 23.62
N SER A 82 21.58 -3.08 24.30
CA SER A 82 22.15 -3.23 25.66
C SER A 82 21.03 -3.26 26.72
N LEU A 83 21.38 -3.64 27.96
CA LEU A 83 20.44 -3.67 29.12
C LEU A 83 19.75 -2.29 29.33
N GLY A 84 18.42 -2.30 29.54
CA GLY A 84 17.65 -1.09 29.89
C GLY A 84 17.08 -0.31 28.70
N SER A 85 17.16 -0.84 27.50
CA SER A 85 16.71 -0.17 26.26
C SER A 85 15.37 -0.69 25.70
N GLU A 86 14.49 -1.24 26.55
CA GLU A 86 13.18 -1.78 26.10
C GLU A 86 12.30 -0.71 25.44
N GLU A 87 12.29 0.52 25.99
CA GLU A 87 11.57 1.66 25.38
C GLU A 87 12.14 2.02 24.01
N ILE A 88 13.48 1.95 23.86
CA ILE A 88 14.16 2.24 22.59
C ILE A 88 13.93 1.10 21.60
N ALA A 89 13.88 -0.15 22.04
CA ALA A 89 13.52 -1.28 21.21
C ALA A 89 12.09 -1.16 20.67
N ALA A 90 11.13 -0.73 21.50
CA ALA A 90 9.77 -0.44 21.07
C ALA A 90 9.72 0.69 20.03
N LYS A 91 10.48 1.76 20.26
CA LYS A 91 10.63 2.86 19.28
C LYS A 91 11.23 2.37 17.96
N ALA A 92 12.21 1.49 18.01
CA ALA A 92 12.84 0.92 16.82
C ALA A 92 11.86 0.09 15.97
N LEU A 93 11.00 -0.72 16.61
CA LEU A 93 9.94 -1.45 15.93
C LEU A 93 8.93 -0.49 15.28
N GLN A 94 8.58 0.60 15.97
CA GLN A 94 7.71 1.65 15.40
C GLN A 94 8.37 2.38 14.21
N THR A 95 9.70 2.55 14.25
CA THR A 95 10.47 3.13 13.13
C THR A 95 10.56 2.17 11.95
N GLY A 96 10.38 0.87 12.17
CA GLY A 96 10.31 -0.15 11.12
C GLY A 96 11.39 -1.23 11.18
N ALA A 97 12.08 -1.39 12.30
CA ALA A 97 12.91 -2.57 12.53
C ALA A 97 12.04 -3.84 12.51
N ALA A 98 12.55 -4.92 11.94
CA ALA A 98 11.83 -6.20 11.84
C ALA A 98 11.82 -6.95 13.16
N SER A 99 12.87 -6.80 13.98
CA SER A 99 12.99 -7.42 15.30
C SER A 99 14.10 -6.74 16.12
N TYR A 100 14.27 -7.18 17.34
CA TYR A 100 15.44 -6.84 18.17
C TYR A 100 15.93 -8.04 18.97
N VAL A 101 17.17 -7.99 19.42
CA VAL A 101 17.78 -9.00 20.28
C VAL A 101 18.64 -8.32 21.36
N PRO A 102 18.42 -8.60 22.65
CA PRO A 102 19.29 -8.10 23.72
C PRO A 102 20.70 -8.71 23.62
N LYS A 103 21.76 -7.89 23.71
CA LYS A 103 23.16 -8.36 23.62
C LYS A 103 23.49 -9.47 24.63
N ARG A 104 22.82 -9.49 25.80
CA ARG A 104 23.02 -10.52 26.84
C ARG A 104 22.59 -11.94 26.42
N VAL A 105 21.71 -12.07 25.45
CA VAL A 105 21.17 -13.37 25.01
C VAL A 105 21.55 -13.72 23.56
N LEU A 106 22.45 -12.94 22.93
CA LEU A 106 22.90 -13.15 21.55
C LEU A 106 23.29 -14.59 21.27
N ALA A 107 24.04 -15.22 22.17
CA ALA A 107 24.54 -16.59 21.97
C ALA A 107 23.43 -17.65 21.84
N GLY A 108 22.25 -17.38 22.44
CA GLY A 108 21.13 -18.32 22.41
C GLY A 108 20.03 -17.96 21.40
N GLU A 109 19.84 -16.67 21.09
CA GLU A 109 18.66 -16.22 20.37
C GLU A 109 18.95 -15.60 19.00
N LEU A 110 20.19 -15.13 18.73
CA LEU A 110 20.50 -14.38 17.51
C LEU A 110 20.20 -15.20 16.25
N LEU A 111 20.65 -16.44 16.19
CA LEU A 111 20.48 -17.30 15.03
C LEU A 111 19.00 -17.58 14.76
N GLU A 112 18.22 -17.92 15.81
CA GLU A 112 16.77 -18.18 15.67
C GLU A 112 16.00 -16.94 15.19
N ILE A 113 16.36 -15.75 15.70
CA ILE A 113 15.73 -14.50 15.30
C ILE A 113 16.08 -14.19 13.83
N VAL A 114 17.33 -14.37 13.43
CA VAL A 114 17.78 -14.16 12.04
C VAL A 114 17.05 -15.12 11.10
N ASP A 115 17.01 -16.42 11.44
CA ASP A 115 16.32 -17.44 10.64
C ASP A 115 14.83 -17.07 10.41
N ARG A 116 14.14 -16.67 11.48
CA ARG A 116 12.74 -16.27 11.41
C ARG A 116 12.53 -15.02 10.54
N VAL A 117 13.38 -14.01 10.70
CA VAL A 117 13.27 -12.75 9.94
C VAL A 117 13.62 -12.97 8.48
N VAL A 118 14.66 -13.76 8.17
CA VAL A 118 15.04 -14.12 6.80
C VAL A 118 13.93 -14.92 6.11
N ALA A 119 13.35 -15.92 6.80
CA ALA A 119 12.25 -16.71 6.25
C ALA A 119 11.05 -15.82 5.90
N ALA A 120 10.65 -14.93 6.81
CA ALA A 120 9.57 -13.98 6.56
C ALA A 120 9.88 -13.02 5.39
N SER A 121 11.14 -12.54 5.30
CA SER A 121 11.57 -11.67 4.20
C SER A 121 11.57 -12.39 2.85
N HIS A 122 12.00 -13.65 2.81
CA HIS A 122 11.96 -14.46 1.60
C HIS A 122 10.54 -14.70 1.10
N GLU A 123 9.58 -14.91 2.01
CA GLU A 123 8.17 -15.02 1.65
C GLU A 123 7.65 -13.73 1.00
N VAL A 124 7.94 -12.56 1.62
CA VAL A 124 7.56 -11.25 1.08
C VAL A 124 8.21 -10.99 -0.29
N ARG A 125 9.52 -11.27 -0.43
CA ARG A 125 10.24 -11.13 -1.71
C ARG A 125 9.70 -12.10 -2.76
N GLY A 126 9.46 -13.35 -2.39
CA GLY A 126 8.89 -14.36 -3.29
C GLY A 126 7.52 -13.94 -3.81
N ARG A 127 6.66 -13.45 -2.91
CA ARG A 127 5.35 -12.91 -3.28
C ARG A 127 5.46 -11.68 -4.19
N SER A 128 6.38 -10.75 -3.90
CA SER A 128 6.63 -9.58 -4.75
C SER A 128 7.08 -10.00 -6.17
N ARG A 129 8.01 -10.96 -6.27
CA ARG A 129 8.44 -11.50 -7.58
C ARG A 129 7.30 -12.15 -8.35
N LEU A 130 6.40 -12.87 -7.68
CA LEU A 130 5.22 -13.46 -8.32
C LEU A 130 4.25 -12.38 -8.78
N MET A 131 4.02 -11.34 -7.97
CA MET A 131 3.14 -10.22 -8.35
C MET A 131 3.67 -9.45 -9.56
N ASN A 132 5.00 -9.28 -9.68
CA ASN A 132 5.63 -8.66 -10.86
C ASN A 132 5.52 -9.52 -12.14
N ARG A 133 5.20 -10.80 -12.00
CA ARG A 133 4.96 -11.73 -13.12
C ARG A 133 3.46 -11.99 -13.37
N LEU A 134 2.59 -11.27 -12.65
CA LEU A 134 1.16 -11.35 -12.85
C LEU A 134 0.81 -10.81 -14.23
N MET A 135 0.31 -11.66 -15.11
CA MET A 135 -0.12 -11.28 -16.45
C MET A 135 -1.54 -10.70 -16.47
N MET A 136 -2.41 -11.24 -15.64
CA MET A 136 -3.78 -10.77 -15.50
C MET A 136 -4.38 -11.24 -14.19
N LEU A 137 -5.08 -10.34 -13.52
CA LEU A 137 -6.01 -10.63 -12.43
C LEU A 137 -7.36 -10.04 -12.83
N GLU A 138 -8.41 -10.84 -12.85
CA GLU A 138 -9.76 -10.39 -13.18
C GLU A 138 -10.76 -11.03 -12.22
N TYR A 139 -11.62 -10.22 -11.65
CA TYR A 139 -12.71 -10.66 -10.77
C TYR A 139 -13.83 -9.64 -10.76
N SER A 140 -14.98 -10.04 -10.22
CA SER A 140 -16.14 -9.17 -10.08
C SER A 140 -16.86 -9.40 -8.76
N PHE A 141 -17.54 -8.35 -8.30
CA PHE A 141 -18.44 -8.40 -7.17
C PHE A 141 -19.82 -7.88 -7.58
N VAL A 142 -20.84 -8.39 -6.90
CA VAL A 142 -22.19 -7.84 -6.94
C VAL A 142 -22.58 -7.53 -5.51
N LEU A 143 -22.76 -6.23 -5.22
CA LEU A 143 -23.12 -5.76 -3.90
C LEU A 143 -24.61 -5.46 -3.82
N GLU A 144 -25.19 -5.83 -2.72
CA GLU A 144 -26.49 -5.32 -2.28
C GLU A 144 -26.41 -3.80 -2.04
N ASN A 145 -27.54 -3.11 -2.16
CA ASN A 145 -27.59 -1.65 -2.04
C ASN A 145 -27.46 -1.19 -0.57
N GLN A 146 -26.30 -1.48 0.04
CA GLN A 146 -25.96 -1.19 1.43
C GLN A 146 -24.68 -0.35 1.50
N LEU A 147 -24.75 0.79 2.18
CA LEU A 147 -23.62 1.72 2.28
C LEU A 147 -22.39 1.10 2.93
N GLU A 148 -22.58 0.24 3.93
CA GLU A 148 -21.48 -0.47 4.60
C GLU A 148 -20.68 -1.34 3.64
N LEU A 149 -21.34 -2.03 2.71
CA LEU A 149 -20.68 -2.84 1.68
C LEU A 149 -19.93 -1.98 0.67
N VAL A 150 -20.49 -0.83 0.30
CA VAL A 150 -19.85 0.15 -0.59
C VAL A 150 -18.55 0.66 0.03
N CYS A 151 -18.57 1.09 1.30
CA CYS A 151 -17.38 1.55 2.01
C CYS A 151 -16.33 0.43 2.20
N ALA A 152 -16.78 -0.77 2.51
CA ALA A 152 -15.89 -1.93 2.63
C ALA A 152 -15.20 -2.26 1.30
N MET A 153 -15.93 -2.19 0.18
CA MET A 153 -15.40 -2.40 -1.16
C MET A 153 -14.34 -1.36 -1.53
N ALA A 154 -14.60 -0.06 -1.28
CA ALA A 154 -13.62 0.99 -1.52
C ALA A 154 -12.31 0.74 -0.75
N SER A 155 -12.42 0.31 0.51
CA SER A 155 -11.27 -0.03 1.34
C SER A 155 -10.50 -1.24 0.79
N LEU A 156 -11.21 -2.30 0.40
CA LEU A 156 -10.62 -3.50 -0.20
C LEU A 156 -9.84 -3.17 -1.47
N LEU A 157 -10.44 -2.42 -2.40
CA LEU A 157 -9.81 -2.09 -3.68
C LEU A 157 -8.58 -1.20 -3.50
N ARG A 158 -8.60 -0.26 -2.54
CA ARG A 158 -7.44 0.54 -2.16
C ARG A 158 -6.30 -0.30 -1.60
N GLU A 159 -6.60 -1.24 -0.70
CA GLU A 159 -5.60 -2.16 -0.14
C GLU A 159 -5.00 -3.07 -1.22
N GLU A 160 -5.83 -3.56 -2.14
CA GLU A 160 -5.35 -4.35 -3.28
C GLU A 160 -4.43 -3.56 -4.21
N ALA A 161 -4.76 -2.31 -4.50
CA ALA A 161 -3.91 -1.44 -5.30
C ALA A 161 -2.51 -1.28 -4.68
N MET A 162 -2.45 -1.08 -3.36
CA MET A 162 -1.18 -1.04 -2.62
C MET A 162 -0.45 -2.39 -2.64
N ARG A 163 -1.17 -3.49 -2.46
CA ARG A 163 -0.60 -4.85 -2.44
C ARG A 163 -0.04 -5.25 -3.80
N LEU A 164 -0.71 -4.86 -4.89
CA LEU A 164 -0.31 -5.13 -6.28
C LEU A 164 0.72 -4.11 -6.80
N ARG A 165 1.08 -3.10 -6.00
CA ARG A 165 2.01 -2.02 -6.38
C ARG A 165 1.63 -1.39 -7.71
N LEU A 166 0.37 -1.01 -7.85
CA LEU A 166 -0.12 -0.37 -9.09
C LEU A 166 0.47 1.02 -9.28
N CYS A 167 0.77 1.71 -8.19
CA CYS A 167 1.33 3.05 -8.15
C CYS A 167 2.06 3.29 -6.82
N ALA A 168 2.74 4.42 -6.68
CA ALA A 168 3.34 4.85 -5.42
C ALA A 168 2.28 5.00 -4.32
N ARG A 169 2.67 4.85 -3.04
CA ARG A 169 1.72 4.90 -1.90
C ARG A 169 0.80 6.13 -1.88
N PRO A 170 1.27 7.37 -2.13
CA PRO A 170 0.39 8.54 -2.19
C PRO A 170 -0.65 8.44 -3.30
N ASP A 171 -0.28 7.89 -4.44
CA ASP A 171 -1.16 7.75 -5.61
C ASP A 171 -2.16 6.60 -5.43
N CYS A 172 -1.81 5.55 -4.70
CA CYS A 172 -2.76 4.52 -4.28
C CYS A 172 -3.86 5.07 -3.34
N LEU A 173 -3.54 6.07 -2.51
CA LEU A 173 -4.56 6.77 -1.72
C LEU A 173 -5.50 7.58 -2.61
N ARG A 174 -4.97 8.30 -3.60
CA ARG A 174 -5.74 9.08 -4.59
C ARG A 174 -6.63 8.15 -5.44
N LEU A 175 -6.07 7.03 -5.90
CA LEU A 175 -6.81 5.97 -6.59
C LEU A 175 -7.98 5.48 -5.73
N GLY A 176 -7.73 5.22 -4.44
CA GLY A 176 -8.77 4.81 -3.49
C GLY A 176 -9.91 5.82 -3.40
N VAL A 177 -9.60 7.12 -3.35
CA VAL A 177 -10.60 8.20 -3.35
C VAL A 177 -11.42 8.20 -4.63
N ALA A 178 -10.79 8.05 -5.80
CA ALA A 178 -11.51 7.99 -7.08
C ALA A 178 -12.47 6.80 -7.17
N ILE A 179 -12.05 5.64 -6.70
CA ILE A 179 -12.90 4.44 -6.65
C ILE A 179 -14.07 4.64 -5.67
N GLU A 180 -13.81 5.19 -4.49
CA GLU A 180 -14.83 5.49 -3.49
C GLU A 180 -15.89 6.45 -4.04
N GLU A 181 -15.49 7.50 -4.73
CA GLU A 181 -16.41 8.43 -5.39
C GLU A 181 -17.28 7.74 -6.46
N ALA A 182 -16.69 6.85 -7.27
CA ALA A 182 -17.45 6.08 -8.26
C ALA A 182 -18.50 5.18 -7.58
N LEU A 183 -18.13 4.49 -6.52
CA LEU A 183 -19.03 3.61 -5.76
C LEU A 183 -20.13 4.40 -5.05
N LEU A 184 -19.81 5.54 -4.44
CA LEU A 184 -20.80 6.41 -3.79
C LEU A 184 -21.76 7.04 -4.81
N ASN A 185 -21.28 7.40 -6.01
CA ASN A 185 -22.14 7.86 -7.10
C ASN A 185 -23.12 6.77 -7.54
N ALA A 186 -22.66 5.55 -7.72
CA ALA A 186 -23.51 4.41 -8.05
C ALA A 186 -24.57 4.16 -6.97
N TYR A 187 -24.20 4.27 -5.69
CA TYR A 187 -25.10 4.10 -4.56
C TYR A 187 -26.14 5.23 -4.47
N TYR A 188 -25.67 6.48 -4.33
CA TYR A 188 -26.56 7.61 -4.06
C TYR A 188 -27.31 8.10 -5.28
N HIS A 189 -26.59 8.37 -6.38
CA HIS A 189 -27.14 8.98 -7.58
C HIS A 189 -27.75 7.94 -8.52
N GLY A 190 -27.09 6.79 -8.67
CA GLY A 190 -27.58 5.67 -9.47
C GLY A 190 -28.74 4.94 -8.78
N ASN A 191 -28.42 4.07 -7.83
CA ASN A 191 -29.39 3.16 -7.24
C ASN A 191 -30.47 3.86 -6.39
N LEU A 192 -30.11 4.89 -5.61
CA LEU A 192 -31.08 5.62 -4.79
C LEU A 192 -31.71 6.84 -5.49
N GLU A 193 -31.25 7.20 -6.69
CA GLU A 193 -31.77 8.35 -7.48
C GLU A 193 -31.81 9.66 -6.70
N LEU A 194 -30.81 9.90 -5.85
CA LEU A 194 -30.74 11.15 -5.08
C LEU A 194 -30.07 12.26 -5.91
N SER A 195 -30.70 13.43 -5.94
CA SER A 195 -30.10 14.59 -6.59
C SER A 195 -28.96 15.16 -5.74
N SER A 196 -27.89 15.57 -6.41
CA SER A 196 -26.80 16.30 -5.77
C SER A 196 -27.24 17.68 -5.24
N SER A 197 -28.24 18.32 -5.84
CA SER A 197 -28.81 19.58 -5.35
C SER A 197 -29.45 19.42 -3.98
N LEU A 198 -30.09 18.29 -3.70
CA LEU A 198 -30.67 18.01 -2.38
C LEU A 198 -29.62 17.98 -1.27
N ARG A 199 -28.42 17.47 -1.59
CA ARG A 199 -27.29 17.44 -0.64
C ARG A 199 -26.79 18.83 -0.27
N GLU A 200 -26.87 19.77 -1.22
CA GLU A 200 -26.47 21.18 -1.00
C GLU A 200 -27.53 21.96 -0.21
N GLU A 201 -28.78 21.71 -0.49
CA GLU A 201 -29.89 22.43 0.14
C GLU A 201 -30.14 21.96 1.58
N ASP A 202 -30.18 20.65 1.81
CA ASP A 202 -30.41 20.05 3.14
C ASP A 202 -29.72 18.68 3.29
N HIS A 203 -28.58 18.70 3.93
CA HIS A 203 -27.80 17.48 4.18
C HIS A 203 -28.54 16.45 5.04
N LYS A 204 -29.36 16.89 6.02
CA LYS A 204 -30.13 15.97 6.86
C LYS A 204 -31.21 15.26 6.06
N LEU A 205 -31.96 16.04 5.26
CA LEU A 205 -32.98 15.49 4.39
C LEU A 205 -32.40 14.52 3.37
N TYR A 206 -31.20 14.82 2.85
CA TYR A 206 -30.49 13.94 1.95
C TYR A 206 -30.18 12.58 2.60
N GLU A 207 -29.61 12.56 3.81
CA GLU A 207 -29.32 11.34 4.54
C GLU A 207 -30.58 10.56 4.96
N GLU A 208 -31.64 11.26 5.40
CA GLU A 208 -32.91 10.65 5.75
C GLU A 208 -33.57 10.00 4.53
N THR A 209 -33.56 10.68 3.40
CA THR A 209 -34.08 10.16 2.13
C THR A 209 -33.29 8.96 1.63
N ALA A 210 -31.95 9.02 1.73
CA ALA A 210 -31.08 7.90 1.38
C ALA A 210 -31.46 6.65 2.20
N ARG A 211 -31.55 6.81 3.51
CA ARG A 211 -31.87 5.72 4.44
C ARG A 211 -33.29 5.16 4.20
N GLN A 212 -34.24 6.02 3.90
CA GLN A 212 -35.60 5.61 3.58
C GLN A 212 -35.66 4.82 2.26
N ARG A 213 -35.04 5.34 1.19
CA ARG A 213 -35.05 4.69 -0.13
C ARG A 213 -34.31 3.35 -0.11
N ALA A 214 -33.17 3.25 0.58
CA ALA A 214 -32.43 2.01 0.73
C ALA A 214 -33.26 0.86 1.33
N GLY A 215 -34.29 1.17 2.13
CA GLY A 215 -35.21 0.18 2.68
C GLY A 215 -36.45 -0.13 1.83
N GLN A 216 -36.68 0.59 0.72
CA GLN A 216 -37.91 0.53 -0.07
C GLN A 216 -37.70 -0.02 -1.48
N SER A 217 -38.68 -0.75 -2.01
CA SER A 217 -38.76 -1.13 -3.42
C SER A 217 -38.99 0.14 -4.30
N PRO A 218 -38.36 0.26 -5.48
CA PRO A 218 -37.45 -0.70 -6.11
C PRO A 218 -35.99 -0.55 -5.71
N TYR A 219 -35.62 0.45 -4.90
CA TYR A 219 -34.23 0.80 -4.59
C TYR A 219 -33.50 -0.29 -3.79
N ARG A 220 -34.22 -0.96 -2.88
CA ARG A 220 -33.68 -2.01 -2.02
C ARG A 220 -33.19 -3.24 -2.81
N GLU A 221 -33.85 -3.55 -3.92
CA GLU A 221 -33.54 -4.69 -4.75
C GLU A 221 -32.40 -4.44 -5.73
N ARG A 222 -32.04 -3.18 -5.96
CA ARG A 222 -30.96 -2.81 -6.87
C ARG A 222 -29.58 -3.21 -6.33
N GLN A 223 -28.69 -3.52 -7.24
CA GLN A 223 -27.33 -3.98 -6.94
C GLN A 223 -26.31 -3.05 -7.58
N ILE A 224 -25.07 -3.12 -7.07
CA ILE A 224 -23.92 -2.47 -7.67
C ILE A 224 -22.99 -3.57 -8.15
N HIS A 225 -22.67 -3.56 -9.43
CA HIS A 225 -21.77 -4.50 -10.08
C HIS A 225 -20.39 -3.87 -10.20
N ILE A 226 -19.37 -4.53 -9.69
CA ILE A 226 -17.99 -4.08 -9.73
C ILE A 226 -17.17 -5.08 -10.52
N GLY A 227 -16.43 -4.61 -11.50
CA GLY A 227 -15.43 -5.38 -12.22
C GLY A 227 -14.04 -4.82 -11.95
N VAL A 228 -13.07 -5.70 -11.77
CA VAL A 228 -11.67 -5.32 -11.59
C VAL A 228 -10.83 -6.15 -12.55
N LYS A 229 -9.97 -5.49 -13.32
CA LYS A 229 -9.00 -6.13 -14.20
C LYS A 229 -7.65 -5.45 -14.05
N VAL A 230 -6.66 -6.20 -13.66
CA VAL A 230 -5.28 -5.74 -13.49
C VAL A 230 -4.38 -6.50 -14.46
N THR A 231 -3.57 -5.75 -15.21
CA THR A 231 -2.56 -6.26 -16.13
C THR A 231 -1.18 -5.72 -15.74
N PRO A 232 -0.09 -6.11 -16.40
CA PRO A 232 1.23 -5.53 -16.16
C PRO A 232 1.31 -4.01 -16.37
N THR A 233 0.45 -3.46 -17.24
CA THR A 233 0.51 -2.05 -17.67
C THR A 233 -0.58 -1.18 -17.10
N GLN A 234 -1.70 -1.75 -16.65
CA GLN A 234 -2.85 -0.95 -16.21
C GLN A 234 -3.76 -1.72 -15.24
N ALA A 235 -4.52 -0.97 -14.46
CA ALA A 235 -5.67 -1.43 -13.69
C ALA A 235 -6.94 -0.77 -14.23
N ILE A 236 -8.00 -1.55 -14.35
CA ILE A 236 -9.32 -1.13 -14.84
C ILE A 236 -10.35 -1.49 -13.78
N TYR A 237 -11.15 -0.52 -13.39
CA TYR A 237 -12.24 -0.69 -12.45
C TYR A 237 -13.54 -0.27 -13.13
N SER A 238 -14.52 -1.16 -13.21
CA SER A 238 -15.86 -0.84 -13.66
C SER A 238 -16.83 -0.84 -12.50
N VAL A 239 -17.67 0.18 -12.42
CA VAL A 239 -18.74 0.30 -11.41
C VAL A 239 -20.04 0.58 -12.15
N ARG A 240 -21.01 -0.33 -12.03
CA ARG A 240 -22.32 -0.23 -12.67
C ARG A 240 -23.42 -0.33 -11.65
N ASP A 241 -24.34 0.63 -11.68
CA ASP A 241 -25.58 0.63 -10.92
C ASP A 241 -26.78 0.15 -11.76
N GLU A 242 -27.92 -0.07 -11.11
CA GLU A 242 -29.16 -0.46 -11.73
C GLU A 242 -30.19 0.68 -11.79
N GLY A 243 -29.71 1.91 -11.61
CA GLY A 243 -30.54 3.11 -11.73
C GLY A 243 -30.90 3.46 -13.17
N PRO A 244 -31.62 4.58 -13.33
CA PRO A 244 -32.04 5.06 -14.65
C PRO A 244 -30.88 5.50 -15.53
N GLY A 245 -29.71 5.83 -14.94
CA GLY A 245 -28.58 6.43 -15.61
C GLY A 245 -28.79 7.93 -15.83
N PHE A 246 -27.86 8.52 -16.60
CA PHE A 246 -27.90 9.94 -17.00
C PHE A 246 -27.24 10.08 -18.39
N ASP A 247 -27.42 11.24 -19.03
CA ASP A 247 -26.71 11.54 -20.28
C ASP A 247 -25.28 12.03 -20.00
N PRO A 248 -24.23 11.24 -20.29
CA PRO A 248 -22.86 11.65 -20.02
C PRO A 248 -22.39 12.88 -20.83
N SER A 249 -23.07 13.20 -21.93
CA SER A 249 -22.71 14.36 -22.77
C SER A 249 -23.04 15.69 -22.15
N VAL A 250 -23.95 15.70 -21.16
CA VAL A 250 -24.39 16.91 -20.44
C VAL A 250 -23.49 17.25 -19.25
N LEU A 251 -22.54 16.36 -18.93
CA LEU A 251 -21.63 16.60 -17.81
C LEU A 251 -20.73 17.80 -18.07
N PRO A 252 -20.77 18.82 -17.19
CA PRO A 252 -19.88 19.97 -17.33
C PRO A 252 -18.41 19.52 -17.23
N ASP A 253 -17.54 20.18 -17.96
CA ASP A 253 -16.10 19.97 -17.80
C ASP A 253 -15.69 20.42 -16.36
N PRO A 254 -15.25 19.49 -15.49
CA PRO A 254 -14.90 19.84 -14.12
C PRO A 254 -13.58 20.63 -14.03
N THR A 255 -12.81 20.74 -15.13
CA THR A 255 -11.58 21.53 -15.22
C THR A 255 -11.84 22.99 -15.61
N ASP A 256 -13.09 23.31 -16.06
CA ASP A 256 -13.47 24.67 -16.36
C ASP A 256 -13.52 25.51 -15.06
N PRO A 257 -12.77 26.64 -15.01
CA PRO A 257 -12.79 27.55 -13.86
C PRO A 257 -14.19 27.96 -13.39
N ALA A 258 -15.15 28.06 -14.30
CA ALA A 258 -16.55 28.38 -13.98
C ALA A 258 -17.27 27.28 -13.17
N ASN A 259 -16.73 26.06 -13.16
CA ASN A 259 -17.29 24.91 -12.46
C ASN A 259 -16.55 24.55 -11.16
N LEU A 260 -15.37 25.14 -10.92
CA LEU A 260 -14.54 24.85 -9.73
C LEU A 260 -15.21 25.29 -8.41
N ASP A 261 -15.99 26.36 -8.44
CA ASP A 261 -16.67 26.89 -7.25
C ASP A 261 -18.01 26.17 -6.94
N ARG A 262 -18.43 25.22 -7.77
CA ARG A 262 -19.65 24.47 -7.51
C ARG A 262 -19.39 23.38 -6.48
N PRO A 263 -20.17 23.31 -5.37
CA PRO A 263 -20.06 22.23 -4.39
C PRO A 263 -20.36 20.87 -5.00
N CYS A 264 -21.24 20.81 -6.02
CA CYS A 264 -21.53 19.63 -6.83
C CYS A 264 -20.51 19.43 -7.93
N GLY A 265 -19.99 18.20 -8.06
CA GLY A 265 -19.01 17.84 -9.10
C GLY A 265 -17.60 17.56 -8.58
N ARG A 266 -17.34 17.79 -7.28
CA ARG A 266 -16.03 17.47 -6.69
C ARG A 266 -15.63 16.01 -6.86
N GLY A 267 -16.58 15.07 -6.71
CA GLY A 267 -16.32 13.64 -6.90
C GLY A 267 -15.84 13.32 -8.31
N MET A 268 -16.49 13.93 -9.32
CA MET A 268 -16.10 13.75 -10.71
C MET A 268 -14.75 14.41 -11.04
N LEU A 269 -14.48 15.58 -10.44
CA LEU A 269 -13.18 16.22 -10.53
C LEU A 269 -12.08 15.34 -9.91
N LEU A 270 -12.32 14.76 -8.73
CA LEU A 270 -11.37 13.86 -8.06
C LEU A 270 -11.10 12.61 -8.90
N MET A 271 -12.16 11.98 -9.45
CA MET A 271 -11.99 10.85 -10.37
C MET A 271 -11.13 11.24 -11.57
N ARG A 272 -11.43 12.34 -12.27
CA ARG A 272 -10.63 12.80 -13.42
C ARG A 272 -9.21 13.23 -13.08
N THR A 273 -8.98 13.72 -11.87
CA THR A 273 -7.63 14.13 -11.43
C THR A 273 -6.75 12.94 -11.07
N PHE A 274 -7.34 11.86 -10.55
CA PHE A 274 -6.59 10.75 -10.00
C PHE A 274 -6.51 9.52 -10.91
N MET A 275 -7.41 9.43 -11.89
CA MET A 275 -7.43 8.38 -12.90
C MET A 275 -6.88 8.91 -14.23
N ASP A 276 -6.24 8.03 -14.99
CA ASP A 276 -5.66 8.41 -16.28
C ASP A 276 -6.70 8.49 -17.39
N ASN A 277 -7.79 7.72 -17.27
CA ASN A 277 -8.95 7.83 -18.14
C ASN A 277 -10.24 7.40 -17.43
N ILE A 278 -11.38 7.96 -17.87
CA ILE A 278 -12.72 7.64 -17.39
C ILE A 278 -13.67 7.54 -18.56
N ILE A 279 -14.41 6.45 -18.63
CA ILE A 279 -15.40 6.21 -19.68
C ILE A 279 -16.75 5.86 -19.03
N TYR A 280 -17.81 6.51 -19.47
CA TYR A 280 -19.19 6.13 -19.14
C TYR A 280 -19.80 5.35 -20.30
N ASN A 281 -20.69 4.41 -20.00
CA ASN A 281 -21.51 3.79 -21.02
C ASN A 281 -22.60 4.77 -21.53
N ASP A 282 -23.24 4.42 -22.64
CA ASP A 282 -24.26 5.26 -23.30
C ASP A 282 -25.45 5.57 -22.37
N LYS A 283 -25.78 4.66 -21.46
CA LYS A 283 -26.86 4.84 -20.48
C LYS A 283 -26.46 5.73 -19.31
N GLY A 284 -25.17 5.92 -19.07
CA GLY A 284 -24.65 6.68 -17.93
C GLY A 284 -24.82 5.99 -16.55
N ASN A 285 -25.06 4.69 -16.53
CA ASN A 285 -25.16 3.89 -15.30
C ASN A 285 -23.95 2.96 -15.07
N GLU A 286 -22.90 3.15 -15.83
CA GLU A 286 -21.64 2.44 -15.66
C GLU A 286 -20.48 3.39 -15.93
N VAL A 287 -19.53 3.44 -15.00
CA VAL A 287 -18.27 4.14 -15.17
C VAL A 287 -17.13 3.14 -15.16
N THR A 288 -16.21 3.29 -16.10
CA THR A 288 -14.96 2.54 -16.17
C THR A 288 -13.80 3.50 -15.94
N LEU A 289 -13.01 3.19 -14.91
CA LEU A 289 -11.86 3.96 -14.46
C LEU A 289 -10.59 3.23 -14.88
N PHE A 290 -9.65 3.93 -15.49
CA PHE A 290 -8.37 3.39 -15.95
C PHE A 290 -7.23 4.02 -15.16
N LYS A 291 -6.34 3.20 -14.64
CA LYS A 291 -5.10 3.63 -14.00
C LYS A 291 -3.91 2.93 -14.66
N GLU A 292 -3.02 3.68 -15.27
CA GLU A 292 -1.76 3.15 -15.78
C GLU A 292 -0.86 2.73 -14.61
N ARG A 293 -0.18 1.61 -14.76
CA ARG A 293 0.77 1.14 -13.76
C ARG A 293 2.07 1.91 -13.92
N GLU A 294 2.50 2.53 -12.85
CA GLU A 294 3.87 3.07 -12.79
C GLU A 294 4.84 1.89 -12.87
N THR A 295 5.57 1.79 -13.97
CA THR A 295 6.67 0.84 -14.07
C THR A 295 7.83 1.42 -13.28
N ASP A 296 8.29 0.69 -12.23
CA ASP A 296 9.63 0.94 -11.70
C ASP A 296 10.60 0.88 -12.90
N PRO A 297 11.53 1.84 -13.04
CA PRO A 297 12.57 1.70 -14.06
C PRO A 297 13.24 0.36 -13.85
N GLU A 298 13.24 -0.49 -14.90
CA GLU A 298 13.98 -1.76 -14.86
C GLU A 298 15.40 -1.45 -14.38
N PRO A 299 15.93 -2.20 -13.39
CA PRO A 299 17.34 -2.12 -13.09
C PRO A 299 18.06 -2.39 -14.42
N ALA A 300 18.90 -1.44 -14.83
CA ALA A 300 19.71 -1.57 -16.04
C ALA A 300 20.37 -2.95 -16.00
N ASP A 301 20.06 -3.80 -16.98
CA ASP A 301 20.77 -5.05 -17.18
C ASP A 301 22.25 -4.65 -17.39
N GLU A 302 23.06 -4.86 -16.36
CA GLU A 302 24.51 -4.84 -16.51
C GLU A 302 24.87 -6.16 -17.22
N ASP A 303 25.16 -6.01 -18.53
CA ASP A 303 25.82 -7.03 -19.34
C ASP A 303 27.23 -7.39 -18.79
#